data_ed450da1089cfd273fd3a3550ce4e3b6
#
_entry.id   ed450da1089cfd273fd3a3550ce4e3b6
#
_cell.length_a   1.000
_cell.length_b   1.000
_cell.length_c   1.000
_cell.angle_alpha   90.00
_cell.angle_beta   90.00
_cell.angle_gamma   90.00
#
_symmetry.space_group_name_H-M   'P 1'
#
loop_
_entity.id
_entity.type
_entity.pdbx_description
1 polymer ?
#
loop_
_entity_poly.entity_id
_entity_poly.type
_entity_poly.pdbx_seq_one_letter_code
_entity_poly.pdbx_strand_id
1 'polypeptide(L)'
;MRILQQHVEFIEYEPIKKEIASAEDAEKKKVKYEDIVVLFTTVETGDDEEIAKKAIEDVAKFLKNLGKNTILIYPYAHLSGNLARPQDAMAELKSMESDAKKLGIIVHTSPFGWNKQYSLKIKGHPLAEQSRSYPKVGKPPAIKSEKSTKPPEKHERVLSEDEMFARIKKSDFAGMPEKDHRIIGEKLDLFSFQEVSPGMVYWHNNGVILFNTLKNFIRGELEKQGYNELSTPALANTILWGVSGHNDHYKEDMFLTHLGDEEFGLKPMNCPSTFLVYRSRKWSYRDLPVKFSIFDPLYRNELSGVASGLFRVKILTQDDAHIFTTPEKAQGVIVELLELLEKMYKVFGLTHKLKLSTMPDSHMGNPEEWKMATEILENAIKSKKIKYEVKEKEGSFYGPKIDVDIKDSMGREWQCGTIQLDMQMPKRFRLAYTGEDGKDHTPI
;
A
#
# COMPACT_ATOMS: atom_id res chain seq x y z
N MET A 1 13.73 -7.77 -14.15
CA MET A 1 14.72 -6.98 -13.36
C MET A 1 14.01 -5.85 -12.64
N ARG A 2 14.37 -5.58 -11.39
CA ARG A 2 13.83 -4.44 -10.61
C ARG A 2 14.95 -3.57 -10.10
N ILE A 3 14.76 -2.25 -10.19
CA ILE A 3 15.75 -1.27 -9.77
C ILE A 3 15.05 -0.19 -8.94
N LEU A 4 15.51 0.00 -7.70
CA LEU A 4 15.21 1.19 -6.92
C LEU A 4 16.40 2.13 -7.09
N GLN A 5 16.21 3.22 -7.83
CA GLN A 5 17.24 4.23 -8.06
C GLN A 5 17.04 5.41 -7.11
N GLN A 6 18.12 5.80 -6.43
CA GLN A 6 18.11 6.86 -5.43
C GLN A 6 19.27 7.83 -5.65
N HIS A 7 18.97 9.12 -5.80
CA HIS A 7 19.99 10.18 -5.78
C HIS A 7 20.28 10.56 -4.34
N VAL A 8 21.48 10.26 -3.88
CA VAL A 8 21.86 10.41 -2.48
C VAL A 8 22.89 11.52 -2.27
N GLU A 9 22.85 12.18 -1.11
CA GLU A 9 23.93 13.04 -0.65
C GLU A 9 25.17 12.21 -0.37
N PHE A 10 24.96 11.04 0.29
CA PHE A 10 26.00 10.04 0.47
C PHE A 10 25.39 8.66 0.66
N ILE A 11 26.17 7.64 0.36
CA ILE A 11 26.00 6.26 0.81
C ILE A 11 27.33 5.77 1.40
N GLU A 12 27.28 5.20 2.59
CA GLU A 12 28.39 4.47 3.21
C GLU A 12 27.94 3.02 3.42
N TYR A 13 28.74 2.05 3.00
CA TYR A 13 28.46 0.65 3.28
C TYR A 13 29.72 -0.12 3.70
N GLU A 14 29.51 -1.21 4.43
CA GLU A 14 30.55 -2.14 4.88
C GLU A 14 30.11 -3.58 4.66
N PRO A 15 30.87 -4.43 3.92
CA PRO A 15 30.60 -5.85 3.82
C PRO A 15 30.90 -6.56 5.16
N ILE A 16 29.87 -7.21 5.75
CA ILE A 16 29.99 -7.83 7.08
C ILE A 16 30.25 -9.33 6.98
N LYS A 17 29.40 -10.04 6.20
CA LYS A 17 29.42 -11.50 6.10
C LYS A 17 29.04 -11.95 4.71
N LYS A 18 29.75 -12.97 4.17
CA LYS A 18 29.34 -13.67 2.95
C LYS A 18 28.03 -14.40 3.22
N GLU A 19 27.01 -14.15 2.38
CA GLU A 19 25.68 -14.76 2.48
C GLU A 19 25.61 -16.05 1.67
N ILE A 20 26.31 -16.10 0.53
CA ILE A 20 26.30 -17.24 -0.37
C ILE A 20 27.74 -17.70 -0.66
N ALA A 21 27.90 -19.01 -0.97
CA ALA A 21 29.24 -19.57 -1.24
C ALA A 21 29.93 -18.98 -2.48
N SER A 22 29.15 -18.50 -3.46
CA SER A 22 29.64 -17.86 -4.69
C SER A 22 29.81 -16.35 -4.56
N ALA A 23 29.80 -15.79 -3.34
CA ALA A 23 29.99 -14.37 -3.12
C ALA A 23 31.37 -13.90 -3.62
N GLU A 24 31.39 -12.71 -4.22
CA GLU A 24 32.63 -12.05 -4.67
C GLU A 24 33.62 -11.85 -3.51
N ASP A 25 34.89 -11.77 -3.83
CA ASP A 25 35.88 -11.41 -2.82
C ASP A 25 35.82 -9.91 -2.54
N ALA A 26 35.70 -9.56 -1.27
CA ALA A 26 35.65 -8.17 -0.82
C ALA A 26 36.36 -7.99 0.52
N GLU A 27 36.96 -6.82 0.70
CA GLU A 27 37.53 -6.40 1.99
C GLU A 27 36.39 -5.93 2.91
N LYS A 28 36.49 -6.30 4.19
CA LYS A 28 35.58 -5.80 5.24
C LYS A 28 36.03 -4.41 5.67
N LYS A 29 35.75 -3.43 4.81
CA LYS A 29 36.04 -2.02 5.12
C LYS A 29 34.86 -1.15 4.68
N LYS A 30 34.74 0.00 5.34
CA LYS A 30 33.78 1.03 4.97
C LYS A 30 34.15 1.68 3.65
N VAL A 31 33.19 1.77 2.76
CA VAL A 31 33.29 2.48 1.49
C VAL A 31 32.22 3.55 1.46
N LYS A 32 32.61 4.79 1.14
CA LYS A 32 31.69 5.93 1.08
C LYS A 32 31.74 6.57 -0.30
N TYR A 33 30.56 6.87 -0.84
CA TYR A 33 30.36 7.68 -2.04
C TYR A 33 29.47 8.86 -1.72
N GLU A 34 29.73 10.00 -2.34
CA GLU A 34 28.97 11.24 -2.15
C GLU A 34 28.40 11.71 -3.49
N ASP A 35 27.21 12.33 -3.45
CA ASP A 35 26.53 12.94 -4.58
C ASP A 35 26.40 12.01 -5.80
N ILE A 36 25.87 10.78 -5.57
CA ILE A 36 25.82 9.69 -6.52
C ILE A 36 24.39 9.14 -6.66
N VAL A 37 24.10 8.49 -7.79
CA VAL A 37 22.87 7.72 -7.95
C VAL A 37 23.13 6.25 -7.61
N VAL A 38 22.45 5.74 -6.60
CA VAL A 38 22.50 4.34 -6.18
C VAL A 38 21.40 3.56 -6.91
N LEU A 39 21.78 2.45 -7.52
CA LEU A 39 20.89 1.51 -8.18
C LEU A 39 20.81 0.24 -7.31
N PHE A 40 19.84 0.18 -6.40
CA PHE A 40 19.53 -1.08 -5.72
C PHE A 40 18.88 -2.01 -6.72
N THR A 41 19.62 -3.04 -7.16
CA THR A 41 19.25 -3.85 -8.31
C THR A 41 18.99 -5.30 -7.91
N THR A 42 17.78 -5.78 -8.24
CA THR A 42 17.39 -7.19 -8.16
C THR A 42 17.28 -7.76 -9.56
N VAL A 43 18.02 -8.82 -9.83
CA VAL A 43 17.91 -9.61 -11.07
C VAL A 43 16.90 -10.72 -10.82
N GLU A 44 15.92 -10.84 -11.72
CA GLU A 44 14.82 -11.80 -11.62
C GLU A 44 15.05 -12.99 -12.56
N THR A 45 14.41 -14.10 -12.27
CA THR A 45 14.47 -15.31 -13.14
C THR A 45 13.98 -14.97 -14.54
N GLY A 46 14.82 -15.23 -15.54
CA GLY A 46 14.53 -14.97 -16.95
C GLY A 46 14.96 -13.58 -17.43
N ASP A 47 15.56 -12.75 -16.61
CA ASP A 47 16.27 -11.56 -17.07
C ASP A 47 17.44 -11.97 -17.97
N ASP A 48 17.74 -11.13 -18.94
CA ASP A 48 18.78 -11.33 -19.94
C ASP A 48 19.48 -10.01 -20.28
N GLU A 49 20.55 -10.07 -21.05
CA GLU A 49 21.35 -8.91 -21.46
C GLU A 49 20.53 -7.80 -22.12
N GLU A 50 19.42 -8.12 -22.81
CA GLU A 50 18.57 -7.13 -23.44
C GLU A 50 17.82 -6.29 -22.40
N ILE A 51 17.35 -6.96 -21.33
CA ILE A 51 16.70 -6.31 -20.18
C ILE A 51 17.72 -5.45 -19.42
N ALA A 52 18.92 -5.96 -19.18
CA ALA A 52 20.00 -5.23 -18.51
C ALA A 52 20.38 -3.97 -19.31
N LYS A 53 20.52 -4.07 -20.62
CA LYS A 53 20.80 -2.96 -21.52
C LYS A 53 19.70 -1.91 -21.49
N LYS A 54 18.43 -2.31 -21.60
CA LYS A 54 17.28 -1.40 -21.53
C LYS A 54 17.24 -0.66 -20.20
N ALA A 55 17.52 -1.33 -19.11
CA ALA A 55 17.56 -0.73 -17.78
C ALA A 55 18.63 0.38 -17.71
N ILE A 56 19.82 0.13 -18.25
CA ILE A 56 20.92 1.10 -18.27
C ILE A 56 20.64 2.26 -19.22
N GLU A 57 20.00 2.05 -20.35
CA GLU A 57 19.56 3.13 -21.25
C GLU A 57 18.59 4.10 -20.55
N ASP A 58 17.67 3.58 -19.74
CA ASP A 58 16.74 4.41 -18.97
C ASP A 58 17.42 5.12 -17.79
N VAL A 59 18.39 4.46 -17.14
CA VAL A 59 19.25 5.10 -16.13
C VAL A 59 20.05 6.24 -16.74
N ALA A 60 20.60 6.07 -17.95
CA ALA A 60 21.34 7.13 -18.65
C ALA A 60 20.48 8.37 -18.92
N LYS A 61 19.22 8.17 -19.35
CA LYS A 61 18.25 9.28 -19.53
C LYS A 61 17.98 10.00 -18.19
N PHE A 62 17.81 9.23 -17.13
CA PHE A 62 17.61 9.77 -15.79
C PHE A 62 18.79 10.59 -15.29
N LEU A 63 20.02 10.08 -15.44
CA LEU A 63 21.25 10.78 -15.09
C LEU A 63 21.39 12.11 -15.85
N LYS A 64 21.05 12.11 -17.16
CA LYS A 64 21.07 13.32 -17.98
C LYS A 64 20.11 14.40 -17.43
N ASN A 65 18.92 13.99 -16.98
CA ASN A 65 17.94 14.91 -16.38
C ASN A 65 18.42 15.49 -15.05
N LEU A 66 19.26 14.75 -14.32
CA LEU A 66 19.87 15.20 -13.05
C LEU A 66 21.18 15.98 -13.25
N GLY A 67 21.74 16.04 -14.46
CA GLY A 67 23.08 16.58 -14.71
C GLY A 67 24.18 15.76 -14.03
N LYS A 68 24.00 14.43 -13.91
CA LYS A 68 24.93 13.50 -13.27
C LYS A 68 25.40 12.44 -14.26
N ASN A 69 26.54 11.79 -13.93
CA ASN A 69 27.10 10.71 -14.75
C ASN A 69 27.71 9.57 -13.91
N THR A 70 27.45 9.52 -12.62
CA THR A 70 28.05 8.54 -11.70
C THR A 70 26.98 7.70 -11.03
N ILE A 71 27.16 6.37 -11.03
CA ILE A 71 26.23 5.42 -10.40
C ILE A 71 26.99 4.45 -9.49
N LEU A 72 26.27 3.92 -8.49
CA LEU A 72 26.65 2.74 -7.74
C LEU A 72 25.64 1.62 -8.02
N ILE A 73 26.05 0.55 -8.70
CA ILE A 73 25.25 -0.67 -8.81
C ILE A 73 25.37 -1.42 -7.48
N TYR A 74 24.24 -1.55 -6.79
CA TYR A 74 24.16 -2.20 -5.48
C TYR A 74 23.27 -3.44 -5.58
N PRO A 75 23.84 -4.67 -5.65
CA PRO A 75 23.07 -5.90 -5.66
C PRO A 75 22.19 -5.98 -4.42
N TYR A 76 20.87 -6.10 -4.64
CA TYR A 76 19.86 -6.00 -3.59
C TYR A 76 18.72 -6.99 -3.84
N ALA A 77 18.66 -8.07 -3.07
CA ALA A 77 17.71 -9.17 -3.30
C ALA A 77 16.26 -8.87 -2.87
N HIS A 78 16.04 -7.78 -2.12
CA HIS A 78 14.75 -7.57 -1.43
C HIS A 78 13.67 -6.84 -2.26
N LEU A 79 13.92 -6.52 -3.55
CA LEU A 79 12.92 -5.88 -4.42
C LEU A 79 12.02 -6.88 -5.15
N SER A 80 12.33 -8.18 -5.10
CA SER A 80 11.54 -9.22 -5.76
C SER A 80 11.62 -10.55 -5.01
N GLY A 81 10.52 -11.30 -5.04
CA GLY A 81 10.49 -12.70 -4.60
C GLY A 81 10.93 -13.71 -5.68
N ASN A 82 11.16 -13.26 -6.93
CA ASN A 82 11.51 -14.12 -8.08
C ASN A 82 12.98 -13.94 -8.47
N LEU A 83 13.90 -14.29 -7.58
CA LEU A 83 15.33 -14.07 -7.79
C LEU A 83 15.92 -14.99 -8.86
N ALA A 84 16.81 -14.45 -9.69
CA ALA A 84 17.67 -15.23 -10.57
C ALA A 84 18.68 -16.06 -9.75
N ARG A 85 19.16 -17.16 -10.33
CA ARG A 85 20.27 -17.91 -9.72
C ARG A 85 21.49 -17.00 -9.54
N PRO A 86 22.27 -17.16 -8.48
CA PRO A 86 23.41 -16.27 -8.20
C PRO A 86 24.36 -16.06 -9.37
N GLN A 87 24.64 -17.10 -10.15
CA GLN A 87 25.51 -17.03 -11.32
C GLN A 87 24.92 -16.17 -12.44
N ASP A 88 23.60 -16.32 -12.71
CA ASP A 88 22.89 -15.56 -13.72
C ASP A 88 22.81 -14.08 -13.28
N ALA A 89 22.47 -13.84 -12.01
CA ALA A 89 22.41 -12.49 -11.46
C ALA A 89 23.76 -11.75 -11.55
N MET A 90 24.86 -12.43 -11.27
CA MET A 90 26.21 -11.86 -11.43
C MET A 90 26.53 -11.53 -12.88
N ALA A 91 26.12 -12.37 -13.84
CA ALA A 91 26.33 -12.14 -15.26
C ALA A 91 25.58 -10.86 -15.72
N GLU A 92 24.32 -10.74 -15.34
CA GLU A 92 23.49 -9.58 -15.70
C GLU A 92 23.96 -8.27 -15.06
N LEU A 93 24.40 -8.31 -13.79
CA LEU A 93 24.98 -7.11 -13.14
C LEU A 93 26.28 -6.67 -13.81
N LYS A 94 27.12 -7.62 -14.29
CA LYS A 94 28.32 -7.31 -15.08
C LYS A 94 27.97 -6.77 -16.46
N SER A 95 26.91 -7.27 -17.09
CA SER A 95 26.38 -6.71 -18.34
C SER A 95 25.94 -5.27 -18.14
N MET A 96 25.17 -4.98 -17.10
CA MET A 96 24.79 -3.60 -16.74
C MET A 96 26.00 -2.69 -16.54
N GLU A 97 27.01 -3.13 -15.83
CA GLU A 97 28.26 -2.37 -15.62
C GLU A 97 28.95 -2.06 -16.94
N SER A 98 29.08 -3.08 -17.82
CA SER A 98 29.71 -2.93 -19.13
C SER A 98 28.96 -1.94 -20.01
N ASP A 99 27.63 -2.06 -20.07
CA ASP A 99 26.81 -1.19 -20.91
C ASP A 99 26.76 0.25 -20.40
N ALA A 100 26.75 0.45 -19.07
CA ALA A 100 26.85 1.79 -18.50
C ALA A 100 28.20 2.47 -18.85
N LYS A 101 29.30 1.73 -18.78
CA LYS A 101 30.63 2.24 -19.17
C LYS A 101 30.68 2.60 -20.67
N LYS A 102 30.03 1.83 -21.57
CA LYS A 102 29.93 2.17 -23.00
C LYS A 102 29.19 3.48 -23.24
N LEU A 103 28.23 3.82 -22.37
CA LEU A 103 27.49 5.09 -22.41
C LEU A 103 28.21 6.26 -21.73
N GLY A 104 29.46 6.09 -21.28
CA GLY A 104 30.27 7.12 -20.63
C GLY A 104 29.88 7.37 -19.17
N ILE A 105 29.16 6.47 -18.54
CA ILE A 105 28.76 6.57 -17.13
C ILE A 105 29.91 6.05 -16.25
N ILE A 106 30.23 6.76 -15.19
CA ILE A 106 31.18 6.31 -14.16
C ILE A 106 30.46 5.32 -13.25
N VAL A 107 30.94 4.08 -13.21
CA VAL A 107 30.27 2.98 -12.51
C VAL A 107 31.10 2.51 -11.32
N HIS A 108 30.49 2.50 -10.15
CA HIS A 108 30.94 1.78 -8.99
C HIS A 108 30.03 0.58 -8.74
N THR A 109 30.55 -0.48 -8.13
CA THR A 109 29.80 -1.69 -7.76
C THR A 109 30.03 -2.02 -6.30
N SER A 110 29.00 -2.46 -5.60
CA SER A 110 29.17 -3.08 -4.29
C SER A 110 29.21 -4.60 -4.42
N PRO A 111 29.95 -5.33 -3.57
CA PRO A 111 30.20 -6.74 -3.75
C PRO A 111 28.91 -7.57 -3.70
N PHE A 112 28.76 -8.50 -4.67
CA PHE A 112 27.65 -9.43 -4.77
C PHE A 112 27.74 -10.51 -3.69
N GLY A 113 26.58 -10.93 -3.16
CA GLY A 113 26.48 -12.07 -2.25
C GLY A 113 26.95 -11.82 -0.81
N TRP A 114 27.02 -10.54 -0.40
CA TRP A 114 27.38 -10.13 0.96
C TRP A 114 26.24 -9.46 1.70
N ASN A 115 26.09 -9.79 2.98
CA ASN A 115 25.38 -8.94 3.93
C ASN A 115 26.21 -7.69 4.19
N LYS A 116 25.61 -6.54 3.92
CA LYS A 116 26.27 -5.23 4.03
C LYS A 116 25.49 -4.37 5.03
N GLN A 117 26.18 -3.81 5.99
CA GLN A 117 25.65 -2.71 6.77
C GLN A 117 25.79 -1.45 5.94
N TYR A 118 24.74 -0.62 5.81
CA TYR A 118 24.83 0.63 5.07
C TYR A 118 24.04 1.75 5.73
N SER A 119 24.47 2.98 5.45
CA SER A 119 23.81 4.23 5.79
C SER A 119 23.77 5.10 4.54
N LEU A 120 22.63 5.75 4.27
CA LEU A 120 22.51 6.67 3.15
C LEU A 120 21.60 7.85 3.52
N LYS A 121 21.79 8.96 2.80
CA LYS A 121 20.91 10.13 2.88
C LYS A 121 20.43 10.52 1.49
N ILE A 122 19.14 10.31 1.22
CA ILE A 122 18.50 10.65 -0.05
C ILE A 122 18.34 12.16 -0.14
N LYS A 123 18.53 12.72 -1.35
CA LYS A 123 18.29 14.15 -1.60
C LYS A 123 16.80 14.45 -1.65
N GLY A 124 16.40 15.64 -1.19
CA GLY A 124 15.01 16.05 -1.06
C GLY A 124 14.43 16.74 -2.33
N HIS A 125 14.55 16.13 -3.51
CA HIS A 125 13.95 16.68 -4.73
C HIS A 125 13.03 15.64 -5.41
N PRO A 126 12.06 16.03 -6.26
CA PRO A 126 11.04 15.12 -6.81
C PRO A 126 11.57 13.91 -7.60
N LEU A 127 12.78 13.98 -8.10
CA LEU A 127 13.45 12.89 -8.83
C LEU A 127 14.45 12.11 -7.96
N ALA A 128 14.48 12.32 -6.66
CA ALA A 128 15.49 11.71 -5.79
C ALA A 128 15.32 10.21 -5.62
N GLU A 129 14.11 9.69 -5.77
CA GLU A 129 13.81 8.27 -5.63
C GLU A 129 12.82 7.81 -6.70
N GLN A 130 13.12 6.71 -7.38
CA GLN A 130 12.24 6.07 -8.36
C GLN A 130 12.41 4.56 -8.36
N SER A 131 11.30 3.82 -8.38
CA SER A 131 11.29 2.38 -8.60
C SER A 131 10.98 2.08 -10.07
N ARG A 132 11.70 1.11 -10.65
CA ARG A 132 11.51 0.67 -12.04
C ARG A 132 11.49 -0.84 -12.13
N SER A 133 10.60 -1.35 -12.99
CA SER A 133 10.49 -2.78 -13.28
C SER A 133 10.66 -2.98 -14.80
N TYR A 134 11.46 -3.97 -15.17
CA TYR A 134 11.76 -4.32 -16.56
C TYR A 134 11.31 -5.78 -16.80
N PRO A 135 10.00 -5.98 -17.13
CA PRO A 135 9.50 -7.32 -17.45
C PRO A 135 10.00 -7.77 -18.81
N LYS A 136 10.23 -9.07 -18.98
CA LYS A 136 10.52 -9.66 -20.29
C LYS A 136 9.32 -9.46 -21.22
N VAL A 137 9.51 -8.81 -22.36
CA VAL A 137 8.47 -8.64 -23.40
C VAL A 137 8.35 -9.96 -24.17
N GLY A 138 7.52 -10.86 -23.67
CA GLY A 138 7.11 -12.07 -24.39
C GLY A 138 5.69 -11.93 -24.89
N LYS A 139 5.43 -12.30 -26.17
CA LYS A 139 4.07 -12.46 -26.72
C LYS A 139 3.25 -13.34 -25.77
N PRO A 140 1.94 -13.03 -25.56
CA PRO A 140 1.09 -13.91 -24.78
C PRO A 140 1.11 -15.32 -25.42
N PRO A 141 1.36 -16.38 -24.66
CA PRO A 141 1.32 -17.73 -25.18
C PRO A 141 -0.10 -18.07 -25.64
N ALA A 142 -0.22 -18.48 -26.91
CA ALA A 142 -1.42 -19.13 -27.41
C ALA A 142 -1.70 -20.38 -26.56
N ILE A 143 -2.88 -20.48 -25.99
CA ILE A 143 -3.35 -21.59 -25.19
C ILE A 143 -3.32 -22.86 -26.07
N LYS A 144 -2.31 -23.71 -25.88
CA LYS A 144 -2.35 -25.11 -26.26
C LYS A 144 -2.42 -25.92 -24.96
N SER A 145 -3.55 -26.59 -24.80
CA SER A 145 -3.77 -27.56 -23.76
C SER A 145 -2.82 -28.75 -23.94
N GLU A 146 -1.76 -28.81 -23.15
CA GLU A 146 -1.06 -30.06 -22.89
C GLU A 146 -0.87 -30.20 -21.37
N LYS A 147 -1.45 -31.28 -20.85
CA LYS A 147 -1.31 -31.72 -19.47
C LYS A 147 0.17 -32.03 -19.22
N SER A 148 0.87 -31.18 -18.48
CA SER A 148 2.09 -31.56 -17.78
C SER A 148 1.94 -31.26 -16.31
N THR A 149 1.90 -32.35 -15.57
CA THR A 149 1.92 -32.42 -14.12
C THR A 149 3.26 -31.95 -13.60
N LYS A 150 3.33 -30.69 -13.14
CA LYS A 150 4.04 -30.16 -11.96
C LYS A 150 3.98 -28.65 -12.00
N PRO A 151 3.49 -27.97 -10.95
CA PRO A 151 3.62 -26.50 -10.83
C PRO A 151 5.09 -26.13 -10.62
N PRO A 152 5.52 -24.90 -11.03
CA PRO A 152 6.85 -24.41 -10.71
C PRO A 152 6.99 -24.36 -9.19
N GLU A 153 8.04 -24.98 -8.67
CA GLU A 153 8.39 -24.91 -7.25
C GLU A 153 8.67 -23.44 -6.92
N LYS A 154 7.67 -22.74 -6.38
CA LYS A 154 7.92 -21.60 -5.51
C LYS A 154 8.74 -22.19 -4.36
N HIS A 155 9.97 -21.74 -4.16
CA HIS A 155 10.63 -21.90 -2.88
C HIS A 155 9.86 -21.07 -1.84
N GLU A 156 8.65 -21.54 -1.51
CA GLU A 156 8.01 -21.14 -0.29
C GLU A 156 8.93 -21.61 0.82
N ARG A 157 9.39 -20.68 1.65
CA ARG A 157 9.98 -21.03 2.94
C ARG A 157 8.91 -21.84 3.67
N VAL A 158 9.01 -23.16 3.57
CA VAL A 158 8.15 -24.05 4.34
C VAL A 158 8.60 -23.92 5.79
N LEU A 159 7.76 -23.27 6.59
CA LEU A 159 7.99 -23.18 8.03
C LEU A 159 8.04 -24.62 8.56
N SER A 160 9.14 -25.02 9.21
CA SER A 160 9.22 -26.32 9.84
C SER A 160 8.39 -26.36 11.12
N GLU A 161 7.95 -27.55 11.54
CA GLU A 161 7.26 -27.70 12.84
C GLU A 161 8.12 -27.18 13.99
N ASP A 162 9.43 -27.41 13.96
CA ASP A 162 10.36 -26.91 14.97
C ASP A 162 10.43 -25.38 14.99
N GLU A 163 10.40 -24.73 13.84
CA GLU A 163 10.32 -23.26 13.75
C GLU A 163 8.98 -22.73 14.27
N MET A 164 7.89 -23.43 13.99
CA MET A 164 6.55 -23.06 14.46
C MET A 164 6.46 -23.19 16.00
N PHE A 165 7.08 -24.22 16.59
CA PHE A 165 7.10 -24.47 18.04
C PHE A 165 8.33 -23.88 18.74
N ALA A 166 9.27 -23.31 17.99
CA ALA A 166 10.38 -22.60 18.59
C ALA A 166 9.78 -21.55 19.57
N ARG A 167 10.23 -21.59 20.81
CA ARG A 167 9.80 -20.60 21.82
C ARG A 167 9.93 -19.22 21.21
N ILE A 168 8.82 -18.46 21.27
CA ILE A 168 8.75 -17.07 20.87
C ILE A 168 10.02 -16.38 21.36
N LYS A 169 10.91 -16.01 20.45
CA LYS A 169 12.05 -15.17 20.79
C LYS A 169 11.44 -13.92 21.39
N LYS A 170 11.77 -13.62 22.66
CA LYS A 170 11.40 -12.31 23.22
C LYS A 170 11.80 -11.28 22.18
N SER A 171 10.85 -10.51 21.73
CA SER A 171 11.08 -9.47 20.75
C SER A 171 12.22 -8.61 21.30
N ASP A 172 13.29 -8.46 20.53
CA ASP A 172 14.41 -7.62 20.94
C ASP A 172 13.97 -6.16 20.79
N PHE A 173 13.51 -5.58 21.88
CA PHE A 173 13.12 -4.18 21.98
C PHE A 173 14.27 -3.29 22.43
N ALA A 174 15.51 -3.79 22.39
CA ALA A 174 16.69 -3.01 22.78
C ALA A 174 16.76 -1.71 21.95
N GLY A 175 16.79 -0.58 22.65
CA GLY A 175 16.84 0.75 22.03
C GLY A 175 15.49 1.33 21.58
N MET A 176 14.37 0.61 21.74
CA MET A 176 13.06 1.18 21.46
C MET A 176 12.57 2.08 22.60
N PRO A 177 11.88 3.22 22.27
CA PRO A 177 11.28 4.07 23.30
C PRO A 177 10.25 3.29 24.12
N GLU A 178 10.22 3.49 25.45
CA GLU A 178 9.26 2.81 26.33
C GLU A 178 7.78 3.02 25.95
N LYS A 179 7.48 4.11 25.24
CA LYS A 179 6.13 4.44 24.73
C LYS A 179 5.79 3.75 23.39
N ASP A 180 6.69 2.91 22.86
CA ASP A 180 6.38 2.17 21.65
C ASP A 180 5.25 1.18 21.93
N HIS A 181 4.27 1.13 21.03
CA HIS A 181 3.08 0.28 21.18
C HIS A 181 3.40 -1.22 21.30
N ARG A 182 4.53 -1.69 20.76
CA ARG A 182 4.99 -3.08 20.85
C ARG A 182 5.41 -3.42 22.27
N ILE A 183 6.13 -2.50 22.93
CA ILE A 183 6.53 -2.67 24.34
C ILE A 183 5.30 -2.61 25.25
N ILE A 184 4.40 -1.65 25.01
CA ILE A 184 3.15 -1.52 25.78
C ILE A 184 2.27 -2.75 25.56
N GLY A 185 2.17 -3.24 24.33
CA GLY A 185 1.40 -4.43 23.97
C GLY A 185 1.89 -5.68 24.69
N GLU A 186 3.20 -5.89 24.81
CA GLU A 186 3.77 -7.00 25.58
C GLU A 186 3.53 -6.82 27.09
N LYS A 187 3.82 -5.64 27.65
CA LYS A 187 3.62 -5.35 29.09
C LYS A 187 2.19 -5.56 29.56
N LEU A 188 1.20 -5.23 28.72
CA LEU A 188 -0.23 -5.34 29.04
C LEU A 188 -0.88 -6.62 28.51
N ASP A 189 -0.11 -7.51 27.89
CA ASP A 189 -0.60 -8.75 27.28
C ASP A 189 -1.75 -8.50 26.28
N LEU A 190 -1.53 -7.58 25.33
CA LEU A 190 -2.56 -7.17 24.38
C LEU A 190 -2.57 -8.03 23.13
N PHE A 191 -1.38 -8.33 22.57
CA PHE A 191 -1.24 -9.04 21.30
C PHE A 191 0.14 -9.66 21.13
N SER A 192 0.23 -10.57 20.16
CA SER A 192 1.50 -11.13 19.67
C SER A 192 1.49 -11.28 18.15
N PHE A 193 2.68 -11.52 17.58
CA PHE A 193 2.87 -11.93 16.19
C PHE A 193 3.49 -13.32 16.18
N GLN A 194 3.07 -14.16 15.23
CA GLN A 194 3.52 -15.54 15.10
C GLN A 194 4.13 -15.75 13.69
N GLU A 195 5.18 -16.55 13.60
CA GLU A 195 5.85 -16.88 12.34
C GLU A 195 4.93 -17.56 11.31
N VAL A 196 3.93 -18.32 11.79
CA VAL A 196 2.94 -18.99 10.95
C VAL A 196 2.01 -18.00 10.21
N SER A 197 1.89 -16.78 10.68
CA SER A 197 1.03 -15.74 10.10
C SER A 197 1.74 -14.38 10.12
N PRO A 198 2.81 -14.20 9.34
CA PRO A 198 3.63 -13.00 9.38
C PRO A 198 2.83 -11.75 9.00
N GLY A 199 2.91 -10.71 9.84
CA GLY A 199 2.18 -9.46 9.66
C GLY A 199 0.71 -9.51 10.06
N MET A 200 0.25 -10.61 10.66
CA MET A 200 -1.11 -10.76 11.20
C MET A 200 -1.10 -10.78 12.73
N VAL A 201 -2.03 -10.06 13.33
CA VAL A 201 -2.08 -9.85 14.78
C VAL A 201 -2.85 -10.97 15.47
N TYR A 202 -2.25 -11.56 16.51
CA TYR A 202 -2.94 -12.45 17.46
C TYR A 202 -3.35 -11.61 18.67
N TRP A 203 -4.62 -11.27 18.77
CA TRP A 203 -5.15 -10.51 19.90
C TRP A 203 -5.34 -11.41 21.11
N HIS A 204 -4.71 -11.04 22.24
CA HIS A 204 -4.91 -11.69 23.51
C HIS A 204 -6.16 -11.16 24.21
N ASN A 205 -6.56 -11.77 25.33
CA ASN A 205 -7.80 -11.40 26.01
C ASN A 205 -7.88 -9.89 26.33
N ASN A 206 -6.82 -9.31 26.88
CA ASN A 206 -6.80 -7.88 27.19
C ASN A 206 -6.90 -7.01 25.94
N GLY A 207 -6.25 -7.44 24.86
CA GLY A 207 -6.34 -6.79 23.56
C GLY A 207 -7.74 -6.87 22.96
N VAL A 208 -8.41 -8.02 23.04
CA VAL A 208 -9.80 -8.19 22.59
C VAL A 208 -10.76 -7.30 23.38
N ILE A 209 -10.58 -7.17 24.69
CA ILE A 209 -11.39 -6.27 25.52
C ILE A 209 -11.22 -4.83 25.06
N LEU A 210 -9.97 -4.38 24.87
CA LEU A 210 -9.67 -3.03 24.38
C LEU A 210 -10.26 -2.79 23.00
N PHE A 211 -10.02 -3.70 22.06
CA PHE A 211 -10.53 -3.63 20.70
C PHE A 211 -12.06 -3.52 20.65
N ASN A 212 -12.77 -4.38 21.39
CA ASN A 212 -14.22 -4.37 21.43
C ASN A 212 -14.77 -3.12 22.11
N THR A 213 -14.09 -2.59 23.14
CA THR A 213 -14.47 -1.35 23.81
C THR A 213 -14.43 -0.18 22.82
N LEU A 214 -13.35 -0.06 22.03
CA LEU A 214 -13.22 0.97 20.99
C LEU A 214 -14.28 0.79 19.90
N LYS A 215 -14.44 -0.44 19.42
CA LYS A 215 -15.43 -0.77 18.38
C LYS A 215 -16.86 -0.43 18.84
N ASN A 216 -17.23 -0.79 20.06
CA ASN A 216 -18.56 -0.52 20.60
C ASN A 216 -18.81 0.96 20.84
N PHE A 217 -17.78 1.71 21.25
CA PHE A 217 -17.86 3.16 21.35
C PHE A 217 -18.21 3.80 20.01
N ILE A 218 -17.44 3.46 18.94
CA ILE A 218 -17.66 3.99 17.59
C ILE A 218 -19.04 3.57 17.06
N ARG A 219 -19.39 2.28 17.22
CA ARG A 219 -20.70 1.75 16.82
C ARG A 219 -21.84 2.55 17.42
N GLY A 220 -21.80 2.83 18.74
CA GLY A 220 -22.82 3.59 19.42
C GLY A 220 -22.94 5.04 18.93
N GLU A 221 -21.85 5.66 18.47
CA GLU A 221 -21.89 7.00 17.88
C GLU A 221 -22.47 6.97 16.45
N LEU A 222 -22.17 5.95 15.67
CA LEU A 222 -22.73 5.79 14.32
C LEU A 222 -24.23 5.47 14.38
N GLU A 223 -24.68 4.59 15.28
CA GLU A 223 -26.10 4.27 15.50
C GLU A 223 -26.92 5.51 15.81
N LYS A 224 -26.42 6.42 16.67
CA LYS A 224 -27.08 7.70 16.98
C LYS A 224 -27.26 8.59 15.75
N GLN A 225 -26.43 8.44 14.73
CA GLN A 225 -26.49 9.20 13.47
C GLN A 225 -27.23 8.45 12.35
N GLY A 226 -27.90 7.33 12.68
CA GLY A 226 -28.74 6.58 11.75
C GLY A 226 -28.00 5.67 10.79
N TYR A 227 -26.77 5.25 11.13
CA TYR A 227 -26.05 4.26 10.35
C TYR A 227 -26.61 2.84 10.61
N ASN A 228 -26.77 2.09 9.53
CA ASN A 228 -27.11 0.67 9.58
C ASN A 228 -25.85 -0.17 9.43
N GLU A 229 -25.53 -1.01 10.42
CA GLU A 229 -24.36 -1.87 10.38
C GLU A 229 -24.57 -3.03 9.39
N LEU A 230 -23.60 -3.25 8.52
CA LEU A 230 -23.53 -4.37 7.59
C LEU A 230 -22.40 -5.30 7.94
N SER A 231 -22.51 -6.56 7.51
CA SER A 231 -21.40 -7.50 7.43
C SER A 231 -21.45 -8.19 6.06
N THR A 232 -20.31 -8.27 5.40
CA THR A 232 -20.20 -8.76 4.02
C THR A 232 -19.16 -9.89 3.93
N PRO A 233 -19.29 -10.81 2.93
CA PRO A 233 -18.34 -11.91 2.79
C PRO A 233 -16.90 -11.42 2.66
N ALA A 234 -15.98 -12.13 3.35
CA ALA A 234 -14.56 -11.85 3.26
C ALA A 234 -13.95 -12.26 1.91
N LEU A 235 -14.49 -13.33 1.31
CA LEU A 235 -14.04 -13.92 0.06
C LEU A 235 -15.06 -13.64 -1.05
N ALA A 236 -14.60 -13.09 -2.17
CA ALA A 236 -15.46 -12.82 -3.34
C ALA A 236 -14.74 -13.17 -4.64
N ASN A 237 -15.50 -13.52 -5.67
CA ASN A 237 -14.97 -13.74 -7.00
C ASN A 237 -14.32 -12.46 -7.54
N THR A 238 -13.17 -12.58 -8.22
CA THR A 238 -12.36 -11.45 -8.68
C THR A 238 -13.05 -10.54 -9.68
N ILE A 239 -14.17 -10.98 -10.27
CA ILE A 239 -15.02 -10.11 -11.11
C ILE A 239 -15.50 -8.85 -10.36
N LEU A 240 -15.73 -8.96 -9.04
CA LEU A 240 -16.11 -7.83 -8.20
C LEU A 240 -15.05 -6.73 -8.21
N TRP A 241 -13.79 -7.13 -8.15
CA TRP A 241 -12.63 -6.25 -8.18
C TRP A 241 -12.35 -5.69 -9.57
N GLY A 242 -12.70 -6.43 -10.62
CA GLY A 242 -12.69 -5.95 -12.01
C GLY A 242 -13.71 -4.84 -12.24
N VAL A 243 -14.97 -5.03 -11.77
CA VAL A 243 -16.01 -4.01 -11.86
C VAL A 243 -15.61 -2.72 -11.14
N SER A 244 -15.00 -2.81 -9.99
CA SER A 244 -14.55 -1.64 -9.23
C SER A 244 -13.25 -1.02 -9.75
N GLY A 245 -12.52 -1.67 -10.67
CA GLY A 245 -11.23 -1.20 -11.18
C GLY A 245 -10.03 -1.47 -10.26
N HIS A 246 -10.25 -2.16 -9.14
CA HIS A 246 -9.17 -2.48 -8.21
C HIS A 246 -8.19 -3.51 -8.76
N ASN A 247 -8.61 -4.39 -9.68
CA ASN A 247 -7.70 -5.31 -10.36
C ASN A 247 -6.58 -4.61 -11.12
N ASP A 248 -6.84 -3.40 -11.62
CA ASP A 248 -5.87 -2.63 -12.40
C ASP A 248 -4.84 -1.90 -11.52
N HIS A 249 -5.18 -1.67 -10.25
CA HIS A 249 -4.38 -0.84 -9.34
C HIS A 249 -3.89 -1.55 -8.07
N TYR A 250 -4.54 -2.66 -7.66
CA TYR A 250 -4.33 -3.31 -6.35
C TYR A 250 -4.17 -4.83 -6.41
N LYS A 251 -4.06 -5.44 -7.61
CA LYS A 251 -4.00 -6.90 -7.73
C LYS A 251 -2.82 -7.51 -6.97
N GLU A 252 -1.69 -6.83 -6.92
CA GLU A 252 -0.48 -7.29 -6.21
C GLU A 252 -0.64 -7.27 -4.69
N ASP A 253 -1.52 -6.40 -4.18
CA ASP A 253 -1.80 -6.23 -2.75
C ASP A 253 -2.97 -7.10 -2.26
N MET A 254 -3.51 -8.00 -3.10
CA MET A 254 -4.62 -8.88 -2.75
C MET A 254 -4.15 -10.30 -2.45
N PHE A 255 -4.79 -10.93 -1.47
CA PHE A 255 -4.70 -12.38 -1.30
C PHE A 255 -5.66 -13.06 -2.27
N LEU A 256 -5.12 -13.78 -3.24
CA LEU A 256 -5.90 -14.49 -4.25
C LEU A 256 -5.84 -16.01 -4.02
N THR A 257 -6.92 -16.69 -4.35
CA THR A 257 -7.03 -18.15 -4.30
C THR A 257 -7.93 -18.65 -5.44
N HIS A 258 -7.89 -19.95 -5.70
CA HIS A 258 -8.75 -20.60 -6.69
C HIS A 258 -9.70 -21.58 -6.00
N LEU A 259 -10.96 -21.52 -6.37
CA LEU A 259 -11.97 -22.50 -6.00
C LEU A 259 -12.49 -23.14 -7.30
N GLY A 260 -12.00 -24.35 -7.60
CA GLY A 260 -12.15 -24.94 -8.93
C GLY A 260 -11.47 -24.10 -10.00
N ASP A 261 -12.18 -23.75 -11.06
CA ASP A 261 -11.66 -22.94 -12.17
C ASP A 261 -11.83 -21.41 -11.96
N GLU A 262 -12.40 -21.00 -10.84
CA GLU A 262 -12.69 -19.60 -10.58
C GLU A 262 -11.66 -18.98 -9.61
N GLU A 263 -11.23 -17.74 -9.91
CA GLU A 263 -10.35 -16.95 -9.05
C GLU A 263 -11.16 -16.14 -8.05
N PHE A 264 -10.80 -16.23 -6.77
CA PHE A 264 -11.37 -15.49 -5.66
C PHE A 264 -10.31 -14.65 -4.96
N GLY A 265 -10.73 -13.56 -4.33
CA GLY A 265 -9.86 -12.71 -3.52
C GLY A 265 -10.47 -12.40 -2.16
N LEU A 266 -9.62 -12.35 -1.12
CA LEU A 266 -10.00 -11.78 0.16
C LEU A 266 -10.14 -10.27 0.01
N LYS A 267 -11.20 -9.70 0.58
CA LYS A 267 -11.54 -8.27 0.41
C LYS A 267 -10.46 -7.35 1.01
N PRO A 268 -9.83 -6.49 0.20
CA PRO A 268 -8.91 -5.46 0.70
C PRO A 268 -9.64 -4.20 1.19
N MET A 269 -10.93 -4.07 0.85
CA MET A 269 -11.83 -2.96 1.20
C MET A 269 -13.30 -3.40 1.16
N ASN A 270 -14.18 -2.62 1.80
CA ASN A 270 -15.60 -2.95 1.90
C ASN A 270 -16.47 -2.36 0.77
N CYS A 271 -15.99 -1.29 0.09
CA CYS A 271 -16.79 -0.51 -0.87
C CYS A 271 -17.53 -1.38 -1.90
N PRO A 272 -16.89 -2.30 -2.65
CA PRO A 272 -17.58 -3.07 -3.70
C PRO A 272 -18.70 -3.93 -3.16
N SER A 273 -18.51 -4.56 -2.00
CA SER A 273 -19.56 -5.39 -1.36
C SER A 273 -20.73 -4.53 -0.86
N THR A 274 -20.44 -3.32 -0.33
CA THR A 274 -21.47 -2.37 0.12
C THR A 274 -22.33 -1.89 -1.04
N PHE A 275 -21.73 -1.65 -2.21
CA PHE A 275 -22.48 -1.29 -3.42
C PHE A 275 -23.47 -2.39 -3.83
N LEU A 276 -23.09 -3.67 -3.68
CA LEU A 276 -24.02 -4.79 -3.94
C LEU A 276 -25.16 -4.81 -2.93
N VAL A 277 -24.92 -4.49 -1.65
CA VAL A 277 -25.98 -4.38 -0.65
C VAL A 277 -26.92 -3.22 -0.97
N TYR A 278 -26.40 -2.03 -1.30
CA TYR A 278 -27.24 -0.91 -1.74
C TYR A 278 -28.12 -1.32 -2.92
N ARG A 279 -27.55 -2.00 -3.91
CA ARG A 279 -28.25 -2.43 -5.13
C ARG A 279 -29.29 -3.52 -4.90
N SER A 280 -29.29 -4.20 -3.75
CA SER A 280 -30.21 -5.32 -3.47
C SER A 280 -31.66 -4.89 -3.32
N ARG A 281 -31.96 -3.58 -3.21
CA ARG A 281 -33.31 -3.02 -3.13
C ARG A 281 -33.43 -1.70 -3.88
N LYS A 282 -34.68 -1.25 -4.09
CA LYS A 282 -34.96 0.07 -4.68
C LYS A 282 -34.96 1.15 -3.61
N TRP A 283 -34.46 2.33 -3.97
CA TRP A 283 -34.37 3.49 -3.13
C TRP A 283 -35.12 4.68 -3.77
N SER A 284 -35.65 5.55 -2.94
CA SER A 284 -36.23 6.83 -3.33
C SER A 284 -35.36 7.98 -2.85
N TYR A 285 -35.45 9.15 -3.48
CA TYR A 285 -34.78 10.36 -3.01
C TYR A 285 -35.12 10.72 -1.55
N ARG A 286 -36.27 10.23 -1.03
CA ARG A 286 -36.69 10.41 0.37
C ARG A 286 -35.92 9.55 1.35
N ASP A 287 -35.36 8.44 0.88
CA ASP A 287 -34.55 7.54 1.71
C ASP A 287 -33.11 8.06 1.88
N LEU A 288 -32.68 9.01 1.02
CA LEU A 288 -31.32 9.53 1.03
C LEU A 288 -31.12 10.67 2.06
N PRO A 289 -30.01 10.70 2.79
CA PRO A 289 -28.83 9.84 2.65
C PRO A 289 -29.04 8.46 3.28
N VAL A 290 -28.64 7.39 2.56
CA VAL A 290 -28.55 6.03 3.09
C VAL A 290 -27.16 5.86 3.69
N LYS A 291 -27.09 5.49 4.97
CA LYS A 291 -25.82 5.40 5.73
C LYS A 291 -25.58 3.96 6.18
N PHE A 292 -24.50 3.34 5.72
CA PHE A 292 -24.04 2.02 6.15
C PHE A 292 -22.70 2.12 6.88
N SER A 293 -22.53 1.31 7.94
CA SER A 293 -21.26 1.13 8.62
C SER A 293 -20.83 -0.34 8.55
N ILE A 294 -19.53 -0.61 8.54
CA ILE A 294 -18.97 -1.96 8.43
C ILE A 294 -17.73 -2.04 9.30
N PHE A 295 -17.65 -3.09 10.13
CA PHE A 295 -16.51 -3.39 10.98
C PHE A 295 -15.88 -4.76 10.65
N ASP A 296 -16.01 -5.19 9.42
CA ASP A 296 -15.43 -6.44 8.97
C ASP A 296 -13.90 -6.35 8.83
N PRO A 297 -13.17 -7.46 8.99
CA PRO A 297 -11.75 -7.49 8.71
C PRO A 297 -11.48 -7.32 7.21
N LEU A 298 -10.42 -6.58 6.90
CA LEU A 298 -9.86 -6.37 5.57
C LEU A 298 -8.50 -7.05 5.47
N TYR A 299 -8.16 -7.51 4.29
CA TYR A 299 -6.98 -8.33 4.03
C TYR A 299 -6.11 -7.68 2.96
N ARG A 300 -4.88 -7.32 3.31
CA ARG A 300 -3.94 -6.67 2.40
C ARG A 300 -2.63 -7.42 2.40
N ASN A 301 -2.18 -7.85 1.23
CA ASN A 301 -0.92 -8.58 1.07
C ASN A 301 0.26 -7.60 1.08
N GLU A 302 0.45 -6.92 2.21
CA GLU A 302 1.56 -5.99 2.40
C GLU A 302 2.91 -6.69 2.20
N LEU A 303 3.84 -6.01 1.54
CA LEU A 303 5.17 -6.55 1.28
C LEU A 303 5.89 -6.92 2.58
N SER A 304 6.64 -8.00 2.56
CA SER A 304 7.48 -8.41 3.70
C SER A 304 8.53 -7.34 3.99
N GLY A 305 8.70 -6.98 5.28
CA GLY A 305 9.60 -5.92 5.73
C GLY A 305 8.96 -4.54 5.91
N VAL A 306 7.76 -4.32 5.38
CA VAL A 306 6.99 -3.07 5.58
C VAL A 306 6.11 -3.15 6.83
N ALA A 307 5.74 -4.36 7.26
CA ALA A 307 4.95 -4.57 8.48
C ALA A 307 5.71 -4.06 9.72
N SER A 308 5.10 -3.13 10.47
CA SER A 308 5.70 -2.49 11.64
C SER A 308 4.75 -2.51 12.84
N GLY A 309 4.77 -3.59 13.60
CA GLY A 309 3.87 -3.78 14.75
C GLY A 309 2.40 -3.63 14.30
N LEU A 310 1.60 -2.82 15.01
CA LEU A 310 0.19 -2.56 14.67
C LEU A 310 0.01 -1.46 13.61
N PHE A 311 1.03 -0.70 13.26
CA PHE A 311 0.90 0.43 12.33
C PHE A 311 0.72 0.00 10.88
N ARG A 312 1.24 -1.17 10.51
CA ARG A 312 1.04 -1.75 9.19
C ARG A 312 0.95 -3.27 9.29
N VAL A 313 -0.24 -3.78 9.07
CA VAL A 313 -0.60 -5.20 9.25
C VAL A 313 -1.30 -5.73 8.01
N LYS A 314 -1.31 -7.05 7.84
CA LYS A 314 -1.98 -7.71 6.71
C LYS A 314 -3.48 -7.93 6.93
N ILE A 315 -3.93 -7.91 8.19
CA ILE A 315 -5.34 -7.98 8.56
C ILE A 315 -5.64 -6.79 9.46
N LEU A 316 -6.59 -5.96 9.07
CA LEU A 316 -7.02 -4.79 9.82
C LEU A 316 -8.54 -4.69 9.84
N THR A 317 -9.07 -3.95 10.79
CA THR A 317 -10.49 -3.57 10.84
C THR A 317 -10.56 -2.05 10.80
N GLN A 318 -11.42 -1.53 9.94
CA GLN A 318 -11.75 -0.10 9.89
C GLN A 318 -13.13 0.12 10.49
N ASP A 319 -13.37 1.29 11.06
CA ASP A 319 -14.69 1.85 11.28
C ASP A 319 -15.17 2.48 9.97
N ASP A 320 -15.38 1.63 8.98
CA ASP A 320 -15.69 2.02 7.62
C ASP A 320 -17.17 2.39 7.46
N ALA A 321 -17.44 3.43 6.70
CA ALA A 321 -18.80 3.87 6.43
C ALA A 321 -18.97 4.27 4.96
N HIS A 322 -20.15 3.94 4.43
CA HIS A 322 -20.55 4.29 3.05
C HIS A 322 -21.88 5.02 3.10
N ILE A 323 -21.89 6.23 2.56
CA ILE A 323 -23.08 7.09 2.57
C ILE A 323 -23.47 7.38 1.12
N PHE A 324 -24.66 6.97 0.76
CA PHE A 324 -25.22 7.23 -0.57
C PHE A 324 -26.16 8.43 -0.47
N THR A 325 -25.84 9.46 -1.25
CA THR A 325 -26.56 10.74 -1.16
C THR A 325 -26.71 11.39 -2.54
N THR A 326 -27.37 12.52 -2.61
CA THR A 326 -27.41 13.34 -3.83
C THR A 326 -26.29 14.39 -3.79
N PRO A 327 -25.86 14.92 -4.94
CA PRO A 327 -24.85 15.99 -4.98
C PRO A 327 -25.19 17.20 -4.11
N GLU A 328 -26.48 17.58 -4.06
CA GLU A 328 -26.95 18.74 -3.30
C GLU A 328 -26.84 18.54 -1.79
N LYS A 329 -26.98 17.30 -1.31
CA LYS A 329 -26.89 16.95 0.12
C LYS A 329 -25.45 16.61 0.56
N ALA A 330 -24.55 16.36 -0.39
CA ALA A 330 -23.21 15.83 -0.10
C ALA A 330 -22.40 16.74 0.84
N GLN A 331 -22.42 18.06 0.63
CA GLN A 331 -21.68 18.99 1.50
C GLN A 331 -22.16 18.91 2.95
N GLY A 332 -23.48 18.81 3.20
CA GLY A 332 -24.03 18.64 4.53
C GLY A 332 -23.58 17.34 5.20
N VAL A 333 -23.57 16.24 4.45
CA VAL A 333 -23.08 14.95 4.92
C VAL A 333 -21.61 15.03 5.32
N ILE A 334 -20.77 15.69 4.53
CA ILE A 334 -19.34 15.85 4.83
C ILE A 334 -19.12 16.69 6.08
N VAL A 335 -19.94 17.72 6.31
CA VAL A 335 -19.90 18.53 7.54
C VAL A 335 -20.22 17.65 8.76
N GLU A 336 -21.25 16.80 8.70
CA GLU A 336 -21.58 15.84 9.78
C GLU A 336 -20.41 14.89 10.06
N LEU A 337 -19.72 14.40 9.00
CA LEU A 337 -18.55 13.54 9.16
C LEU A 337 -17.37 14.25 9.82
N LEU A 338 -17.13 15.52 9.46
CA LEU A 338 -16.07 16.32 10.11
C LEU A 338 -16.36 16.53 11.60
N GLU A 339 -17.63 16.76 11.96
CA GLU A 339 -18.05 16.88 13.38
C GLU A 339 -17.89 15.57 14.15
N LEU A 340 -18.27 14.46 13.55
CA LEU A 340 -18.08 13.12 14.12
C LEU A 340 -16.60 12.84 14.37
N LEU A 341 -15.76 13.10 13.37
CA LEU A 341 -14.32 12.91 13.44
C LEU A 341 -13.68 13.75 14.55
N GLU A 342 -14.04 15.03 14.65
CA GLU A 342 -13.56 15.92 15.71
C GLU A 342 -13.94 15.37 17.11
N LYS A 343 -15.21 14.93 17.26
CA LYS A 343 -15.69 14.32 18.49
C LYS A 343 -14.91 13.06 18.86
N MET A 344 -14.64 12.18 17.88
CA MET A 344 -13.93 10.94 18.08
C MET A 344 -12.49 11.17 18.55
N TYR A 345 -11.73 12.00 17.84
CA TYR A 345 -10.34 12.27 18.22
C TYR A 345 -10.20 13.03 19.54
N LYS A 346 -11.16 13.88 19.88
CA LYS A 346 -11.19 14.59 21.17
C LYS A 346 -11.28 13.62 22.36
N VAL A 347 -12.03 12.53 22.25
CA VAL A 347 -12.12 11.50 23.31
C VAL A 347 -10.77 10.89 23.63
N PHE A 348 -9.93 10.70 22.60
CA PHE A 348 -8.58 10.15 22.74
C PHE A 348 -7.50 11.20 23.04
N GLY A 349 -7.86 12.48 23.14
CA GLY A 349 -6.91 13.57 23.29
C GLY A 349 -5.97 13.75 22.08
N LEU A 350 -6.38 13.26 20.90
CA LEU A 350 -5.59 13.33 19.69
C LEU A 350 -5.85 14.64 18.94
N THR A 351 -4.76 15.32 18.56
CA THR A 351 -4.81 16.43 17.61
C THR A 351 -4.68 15.90 16.20
N HIS A 352 -5.41 16.48 15.27
CA HIS A 352 -5.42 16.05 13.88
C HIS A 352 -5.17 17.23 12.92
N LYS A 353 -4.73 16.90 11.72
CA LYS A 353 -4.56 17.84 10.60
C LYS A 353 -5.37 17.32 9.42
N LEU A 354 -6.01 18.24 8.70
CA LEU A 354 -6.73 17.93 7.47
C LEU A 354 -5.86 18.22 6.24
N LYS A 355 -5.90 17.34 5.26
CA LYS A 355 -5.29 17.50 3.96
C LYS A 355 -6.33 17.24 2.87
N LEU A 356 -6.54 18.21 1.98
CA LEU A 356 -7.41 18.04 0.81
C LEU A 356 -6.58 17.53 -0.37
N SER A 357 -6.77 16.28 -0.73
CA SER A 357 -6.04 15.60 -1.81
C SER A 357 -6.85 15.67 -3.10
N THR A 358 -6.26 16.27 -4.15
CA THR A 358 -6.93 16.58 -5.42
C THR A 358 -6.64 15.56 -6.51
N MET A 359 -7.13 15.80 -7.73
CA MET A 359 -7.09 14.89 -8.87
C MET A 359 -5.68 14.42 -9.21
N PRO A 360 -5.39 13.10 -9.20
CA PRO A 360 -4.11 12.55 -9.64
C PRO A 360 -3.98 12.51 -11.17
N ASP A 361 -2.77 12.31 -11.68
CA ASP A 361 -2.53 12.21 -13.13
C ASP A 361 -3.25 11.00 -13.76
N SER A 362 -3.32 9.88 -13.05
CA SER A 362 -4.10 8.70 -13.45
C SER A 362 -5.39 8.62 -12.65
N HIS A 363 -6.52 8.87 -13.30
CA HIS A 363 -7.82 8.96 -12.64
C HIS A 363 -8.97 8.48 -13.52
N MET A 364 -10.09 8.16 -12.91
CA MET A 364 -11.38 7.92 -13.55
C MET A 364 -12.21 9.22 -13.60
N GLY A 365 -13.22 9.25 -14.47
CA GLY A 365 -14.13 10.38 -14.61
C GLY A 365 -13.54 11.55 -15.38
N ASN A 366 -14.33 12.60 -15.52
CA ASN A 366 -13.95 13.80 -16.23
C ASN A 366 -13.50 14.93 -15.28
N PRO A 367 -12.72 15.91 -15.75
CA PRO A 367 -12.22 17.02 -14.91
C PRO A 367 -13.32 17.84 -14.25
N GLU A 368 -14.49 17.95 -14.85
CA GLU A 368 -15.61 18.74 -14.31
C GLU A 368 -16.21 18.07 -13.07
N GLU A 369 -16.39 16.75 -13.10
CA GLU A 369 -16.82 15.97 -11.94
C GLU A 369 -15.79 16.06 -10.81
N TRP A 370 -14.52 15.98 -11.12
CA TRP A 370 -13.44 16.14 -10.14
C TRP A 370 -13.43 17.53 -9.51
N LYS A 371 -13.63 18.57 -10.32
CA LYS A 371 -13.73 19.94 -9.83
C LYS A 371 -14.91 20.10 -8.87
N MET A 372 -16.10 19.65 -9.28
CA MET A 372 -17.30 19.70 -8.44
C MET A 372 -17.11 18.94 -7.12
N ALA A 373 -16.57 17.72 -7.17
CA ALA A 373 -16.32 16.91 -5.98
C ALA A 373 -15.30 17.59 -5.04
N THR A 374 -14.23 18.17 -5.59
CA THR A 374 -13.23 18.89 -4.80
C THR A 374 -13.82 20.13 -4.14
N GLU A 375 -14.62 20.90 -4.87
CA GLU A 375 -15.31 22.09 -4.33
C GLU A 375 -16.28 21.75 -3.20
N ILE A 376 -17.01 20.62 -3.30
CA ILE A 376 -17.91 20.16 -2.22
C ILE A 376 -17.09 19.87 -0.94
N LEU A 377 -15.98 19.12 -1.06
CA LEU A 377 -15.10 18.81 0.09
C LEU A 377 -14.50 20.09 0.68
N GLU A 378 -13.97 20.96 -0.16
CA GLU A 378 -13.35 22.22 0.26
C GLU A 378 -14.33 23.15 0.98
N ASN A 379 -15.54 23.31 0.42
CA ASN A 379 -16.60 24.13 1.01
C ASN A 379 -17.05 23.59 2.37
N ALA A 380 -17.13 22.27 2.54
CA ALA A 380 -17.41 21.66 3.83
C ALA A 380 -16.34 22.01 4.88
N ILE A 381 -15.06 21.88 4.55
CA ILE A 381 -13.96 22.26 5.46
C ILE A 381 -14.01 23.76 5.79
N LYS A 382 -14.19 24.62 4.79
CA LYS A 382 -14.25 26.08 4.96
C LYS A 382 -15.43 26.49 5.84
N SER A 383 -16.59 25.84 5.71
CA SER A 383 -17.78 26.11 6.53
C SER A 383 -17.54 25.88 8.01
N LYS A 384 -16.68 24.92 8.36
CA LYS A 384 -16.26 24.61 9.72
C LYS A 384 -15.08 25.46 10.21
N LYS A 385 -14.51 26.32 9.35
CA LYS A 385 -13.33 27.14 9.64
C LYS A 385 -12.11 26.35 10.11
N ILE A 386 -11.99 25.10 9.66
CA ILE A 386 -10.86 24.23 9.98
C ILE A 386 -9.71 24.56 9.04
N LYS A 387 -8.48 24.61 9.57
CA LYS A 387 -7.27 24.76 8.75
C LYS A 387 -6.95 23.44 8.05
N TYR A 388 -6.57 23.52 6.79
CA TYR A 388 -6.18 22.36 5.99
C TYR A 388 -5.02 22.70 5.05
N GLU A 389 -4.34 21.67 4.58
CA GLU A 389 -3.32 21.72 3.53
C GLU A 389 -3.91 21.16 2.24
N VAL A 390 -3.54 21.71 1.09
CA VAL A 390 -3.87 21.11 -0.21
C VAL A 390 -2.74 20.22 -0.65
N LYS A 391 -3.06 18.97 -1.00
CA LYS A 391 -2.18 17.99 -1.57
C LYS A 391 -2.56 17.75 -3.02
N GLU A 392 -1.86 18.43 -3.92
CA GLU A 392 -2.11 18.29 -5.34
C GLU A 392 -1.75 16.88 -5.82
N LYS A 393 -2.63 16.30 -6.65
CA LYS A 393 -2.43 14.99 -7.29
C LYS A 393 -2.37 13.77 -6.34
N GLU A 394 -2.78 13.91 -5.08
CA GLU A 394 -2.77 12.81 -4.11
C GLU A 394 -4.16 12.21 -3.84
N GLY A 395 -5.18 12.58 -4.62
CA GLY A 395 -6.51 11.97 -4.57
C GLY A 395 -6.50 10.49 -4.93
N SER A 396 -7.58 9.78 -4.57
CA SER A 396 -7.78 8.41 -5.04
C SER A 396 -8.07 8.40 -6.53
N PHE A 397 -7.81 7.30 -7.23
CA PHE A 397 -8.06 7.23 -8.69
C PHE A 397 -9.54 7.47 -9.08
N TYR A 398 -10.47 7.36 -8.15
CA TYR A 398 -11.93 7.51 -8.35
C TYR A 398 -12.52 8.80 -7.76
N GLY A 399 -11.78 9.56 -6.95
CA GLY A 399 -12.30 10.80 -6.38
C GLY A 399 -11.35 11.51 -5.43
N PRO A 400 -11.60 12.82 -5.17
CA PRO A 400 -10.85 13.60 -4.20
C PRO A 400 -11.17 13.13 -2.77
N LYS A 401 -10.29 13.48 -1.83
CA LYS A 401 -10.43 13.05 -0.45
C LYS A 401 -9.91 14.11 0.54
N ILE A 402 -10.44 14.04 1.76
CA ILE A 402 -9.88 14.70 2.93
C ILE A 402 -9.14 13.63 3.72
N ASP A 403 -7.82 13.71 3.76
CA ASP A 403 -7.00 12.87 4.61
C ASP A 403 -6.85 13.51 6.00
N VAL A 404 -6.87 12.67 7.02
CA VAL A 404 -6.80 13.09 8.41
C VAL A 404 -5.59 12.46 9.07
N ASP A 405 -4.59 13.28 9.34
CA ASP A 405 -3.35 12.85 9.98
C ASP A 405 -3.40 13.14 11.47
N ILE A 406 -2.93 12.17 12.25
CA ILE A 406 -2.69 12.30 13.69
C ILE A 406 -1.22 12.11 14.01
N LYS A 407 -0.80 12.59 15.18
CA LYS A 407 0.55 12.31 15.70
C LYS A 407 0.50 11.23 16.76
N ASP A 408 1.41 10.26 16.63
CA ASP A 408 1.62 9.28 17.68
C ASP A 408 2.41 9.84 18.87
N SER A 409 2.60 9.04 19.92
CA SER A 409 3.34 9.41 21.12
C SER A 409 4.82 9.73 20.87
N MET A 410 5.35 9.38 19.71
CA MET A 410 6.72 9.67 19.27
C MET A 410 6.82 10.86 18.32
N GLY A 411 5.69 11.55 18.05
CA GLY A 411 5.61 12.70 17.16
C GLY A 411 5.57 12.37 15.67
N ARG A 412 5.47 11.09 15.29
CA ARG A 412 5.33 10.67 13.88
C ARG A 412 3.91 10.93 13.41
N GLU A 413 3.76 11.39 12.17
CA GLU A 413 2.45 11.62 11.55
C GLU A 413 1.96 10.34 10.85
N TRP A 414 0.68 10.01 11.06
CA TRP A 414 -0.01 8.87 10.47
C TRP A 414 -1.36 9.28 9.93
N GLN A 415 -1.64 8.91 8.69
CA GLN A 415 -2.99 9.03 8.14
C GLN A 415 -3.88 7.96 8.79
N CYS A 416 -4.86 8.40 9.56
CA CYS A 416 -5.79 7.49 10.28
C CYS A 416 -7.22 7.59 9.80
N GLY A 417 -7.65 8.73 9.31
CA GLY A 417 -9.00 8.92 8.78
C GLY A 417 -8.97 9.41 7.34
N THR A 418 -10.05 9.11 6.61
CA THR A 418 -10.23 9.62 5.25
C THR A 418 -11.72 9.83 4.98
N ILE A 419 -12.08 10.97 4.40
CA ILE A 419 -13.42 11.22 3.84
C ILE A 419 -13.24 11.33 2.32
N GLN A 420 -13.82 10.39 1.58
CA GLN A 420 -13.68 10.29 0.12
C GLN A 420 -15.02 10.59 -0.55
N LEU A 421 -15.00 11.41 -1.59
CA LEU A 421 -16.19 11.69 -2.40
C LEU A 421 -16.04 10.98 -3.75
N ASP A 422 -16.89 9.98 -3.96
CA ASP A 422 -16.83 9.08 -5.11
C ASP A 422 -18.03 9.27 -6.03
N MET A 423 -17.80 9.74 -7.25
CA MET A 423 -18.81 9.88 -8.30
C MET A 423 -18.68 8.80 -9.39
N GLN A 424 -17.72 7.90 -9.27
CA GLN A 424 -17.38 6.95 -10.33
C GLN A 424 -17.92 5.54 -10.05
N MET A 425 -17.69 5.03 -8.83
CA MET A 425 -18.10 3.68 -8.46
C MET A 425 -19.63 3.49 -8.49
N PRO A 426 -20.46 4.44 -8.02
CA PRO A 426 -21.91 4.31 -8.16
C PRO A 426 -22.35 4.07 -9.61
N LYS A 427 -21.74 4.73 -10.59
CA LYS A 427 -22.01 4.53 -12.02
C LYS A 427 -21.57 3.14 -12.48
N ARG A 428 -20.36 2.72 -12.12
CA ARG A 428 -19.82 1.40 -12.50
C ARG A 428 -20.65 0.25 -11.94
N PHE A 429 -21.13 0.38 -10.72
CA PHE A 429 -22.03 -0.58 -10.07
C PHE A 429 -23.50 -0.41 -10.48
N ARG A 430 -23.82 0.56 -11.35
CA ARG A 430 -25.19 0.87 -11.83
C ARG A 430 -26.14 1.07 -10.65
N LEU A 431 -25.72 1.86 -9.68
CA LEU A 431 -26.57 2.22 -8.54
C LEU A 431 -27.60 3.25 -8.97
N ALA A 432 -28.82 3.13 -8.44
CA ALA A 432 -29.88 4.06 -8.75
C ALA A 432 -30.78 4.33 -7.55
N TYR A 433 -31.40 5.51 -7.56
CA TYR A 433 -32.55 5.87 -6.75
C TYR A 433 -33.59 6.57 -7.61
N THR A 434 -34.88 6.46 -7.27
CA THR A 434 -35.95 7.17 -7.97
C THR A 434 -36.02 8.59 -7.44
N GLY A 435 -35.83 9.58 -8.31
CA GLY A 435 -35.91 11.00 -8.00
C GLY A 435 -37.34 11.51 -7.78
N GLU A 436 -37.46 12.78 -7.45
CA GLU A 436 -38.77 13.45 -7.32
C GLU A 436 -39.50 13.53 -8.64
N ASP A 437 -38.76 13.56 -9.76
CA ASP A 437 -39.28 13.54 -11.14
C ASP A 437 -39.72 12.15 -11.59
N GLY A 438 -39.68 11.13 -10.73
CA GLY A 438 -40.06 9.75 -11.03
C GLY A 438 -39.04 9.00 -11.89
N LYS A 439 -37.88 9.57 -12.21
CA LYS A 439 -36.82 8.94 -13.00
C LYS A 439 -35.72 8.38 -12.10
N ASP A 440 -34.94 7.47 -12.67
CA ASP A 440 -33.78 6.91 -12.00
C ASP A 440 -32.58 7.87 -12.11
N HIS A 441 -31.97 8.14 -10.97
CA HIS A 441 -30.76 8.94 -10.81
C HIS A 441 -29.66 8.13 -10.13
N THR A 442 -28.40 8.45 -10.41
CA THR A 442 -27.25 7.81 -9.77
C THR A 442 -26.89 8.58 -8.50
N PRO A 443 -26.77 7.91 -7.33
CA PRO A 443 -26.26 8.57 -6.10
C PRO A 443 -24.75 8.84 -6.20
N ILE A 444 -24.25 9.61 -5.27
CA ILE A 444 -22.82 9.76 -5.06
C ILE A 444 -22.46 9.19 -3.70
#